data_18fce2e1e62d61544404f01c09e6100c
#
_entry.id   18fce2e1e62d61544404f01c09e6100c
#
_cell.length_a   1.000
_cell.length_b   1.000
_cell.length_c   1.000
_cell.angle_alpha   90.00
_cell.angle_beta   90.00
_cell.angle_gamma   90.00
#
_symmetry.space_group_name_H-M   'P 1'
#
loop_
_entity.id
_entity.type
_entity.pdbx_description
1 polymer ?
#
loop_
_entity_poly.entity_id
_entity_poly.type
_entity_poly.pdbx_seq_one_letter_code
_entity_poly.pdbx_strand_id
1 'polypeptide(L)'
;MKGIDVSRYQQNINWELVKADGIDFAIIKAGGSDDGFYTDSTYEKNYAGAKAVGMPIGAYYIVGPLCISKEDGIADAKRFLKILEGKTFEYPVYIDLELTAPKDKQGATDACIGFCQTMEQAGYYCGIYASDISGFADRLDLERLTAYDKWVARYGSKPQYVKTYGMWQYSSTGKVQGIGPAVDLDESYMDYPEIIKSKGLNGFTKPEPVPEPQPEPAKLPKINISIYESKFSILIDDHQYSGLLDD
;
A
#
# COMPACT_ATOMS: atom_id res chain seq x y z
N MET A 1 -5.42 -7.93 9.07
CA MET A 1 -5.00 -6.77 9.88
C MET A 1 -6.22 -5.90 10.14
N LYS A 2 -6.36 -5.39 11.36
CA LYS A 2 -7.50 -4.55 11.76
C LYS A 2 -7.19 -3.07 11.54
N GLY A 3 -8.09 -2.34 10.94
CA GLY A 3 -7.94 -0.93 10.65
C GLY A 3 -9.14 -0.09 11.01
N ILE A 4 -8.94 1.19 10.84
CA ILE A 4 -9.99 2.21 10.92
C ILE A 4 -9.85 3.17 9.75
N ASP A 5 -10.95 3.79 9.35
CA ASP A 5 -10.85 4.99 8.55
C ASP A 5 -11.43 6.20 9.29
N VAL A 6 -10.80 7.36 9.08
CA VAL A 6 -11.05 8.55 9.88
C VAL A 6 -11.08 9.82 9.04
N SER A 7 -11.85 10.77 9.48
CA SER A 7 -11.99 12.12 8.91
C SER A 7 -12.20 13.17 10.01
N ARG A 8 -12.60 14.35 9.63
CA ARG A 8 -13.02 15.41 10.56
C ARG A 8 -14.12 14.98 11.56
N TYR A 9 -14.88 13.94 11.22
CA TYR A 9 -15.97 13.45 12.09
C TYR A 9 -15.47 12.81 13.38
N GLN A 10 -14.26 12.22 13.37
CA GLN A 10 -13.63 11.65 14.57
C GLN A 10 -12.96 12.71 15.46
N GLN A 11 -12.87 13.95 15.01
CA GLN A 11 -12.39 15.11 15.77
C GLN A 11 -10.96 14.95 16.32
N ASN A 12 -10.82 14.84 17.64
CA ASN A 12 -9.55 14.65 18.30
C ASN A 12 -9.30 13.16 18.55
N ILE A 13 -8.24 12.64 17.98
CA ILE A 13 -7.83 11.25 18.11
C ILE A 13 -6.59 11.16 18.99
N ASN A 14 -6.61 10.28 20.00
CA ASN A 14 -5.43 9.88 20.73
C ASN A 14 -4.85 8.61 20.08
N TRP A 15 -3.86 8.80 19.21
CA TRP A 15 -3.27 7.72 18.41
C TRP A 15 -2.53 6.68 19.23
N GLU A 16 -2.01 7.03 20.41
CA GLU A 16 -1.37 6.08 21.33
C GLU A 16 -2.41 5.08 21.86
N LEU A 17 -3.58 5.57 22.27
CA LEU A 17 -4.68 4.71 22.71
C LEU A 17 -5.26 3.87 21.57
N VAL A 18 -5.40 4.45 20.36
CA VAL A 18 -5.85 3.72 19.17
C VAL A 18 -4.93 2.53 18.88
N LYS A 19 -3.62 2.75 18.89
CA LYS A 19 -2.64 1.69 18.69
C LYS A 19 -2.66 0.65 19.81
N ALA A 20 -2.80 1.08 21.04
CA ALA A 20 -2.89 0.19 22.20
C ALA A 20 -4.17 -0.66 22.20
N ASP A 21 -5.24 -0.19 21.55
CA ASP A 21 -6.50 -0.93 21.39
C ASP A 21 -6.45 -1.98 20.27
N GLY A 22 -5.28 -2.17 19.65
CA GLY A 22 -5.01 -3.23 18.67
C GLY A 22 -5.41 -2.88 17.24
N ILE A 23 -5.38 -1.58 16.89
CA ILE A 23 -5.52 -1.11 15.51
C ILE A 23 -4.15 -1.15 14.83
N ASP A 24 -4.08 -1.84 13.70
CA ASP A 24 -2.85 -2.08 12.94
C ASP A 24 -2.58 -0.97 11.92
N PHE A 25 -3.63 -0.33 11.37
CA PHE A 25 -3.51 0.70 10.34
C PHE A 25 -4.69 1.68 10.35
N ALA A 26 -4.51 2.82 9.68
CA ALA A 26 -5.58 3.79 9.46
C ALA A 26 -5.60 4.31 8.02
N ILE A 27 -6.81 4.53 7.46
CA ILE A 27 -7.02 5.23 6.19
C ILE A 27 -7.58 6.62 6.51
N ILE A 28 -6.87 7.68 6.13
CA ILE A 28 -7.18 9.04 6.55
C ILE A 28 -7.80 9.82 5.39
N LYS A 29 -8.97 10.44 5.63
CA LYS A 29 -9.56 11.37 4.67
C LYS A 29 -8.62 12.53 4.41
N ALA A 30 -8.17 12.68 3.16
CA ALA A 30 -7.33 13.79 2.77
C ALA A 30 -8.15 15.01 2.32
N GLY A 31 -9.28 14.78 1.69
CA GLY A 31 -10.14 15.83 1.19
C GLY A 31 -11.24 15.31 0.28
N GLY A 32 -11.78 16.15 -0.54
CA GLY A 32 -12.83 15.78 -1.49
C GLY A 32 -13.23 16.88 -2.46
N SER A 33 -14.18 16.51 -3.33
CA SER A 33 -14.88 17.39 -4.27
C SER A 33 -16.40 17.32 -4.15
N ASP A 34 -16.89 16.67 -3.09
CA ASP A 34 -18.32 16.48 -2.80
C ASP A 34 -19.04 17.76 -2.38
N ASP A 35 -18.32 18.73 -1.85
CA ASP A 35 -18.83 20.07 -1.48
C ASP A 35 -17.81 21.15 -1.92
N GLY A 36 -17.55 21.21 -3.24
CA GLY A 36 -16.42 21.95 -3.78
C GLY A 36 -15.10 21.25 -3.45
N PHE A 37 -13.96 21.93 -3.72
CA PHE A 37 -12.65 21.35 -3.44
C PHE A 37 -12.16 21.73 -2.06
N TYR A 38 -11.84 20.75 -1.23
CA TYR A 38 -11.33 21.00 0.12
C TYR A 38 -10.29 19.94 0.53
N THR A 39 -9.43 20.34 1.46
CA THR A 39 -8.64 19.43 2.28
C THR A 39 -9.43 19.18 3.57
N ASP A 40 -9.49 17.93 4.06
CA ASP A 40 -10.14 17.64 5.33
C ASP A 40 -9.45 18.40 6.47
N SER A 41 -10.24 19.07 7.30
CA SER A 41 -9.72 19.99 8.34
C SER A 41 -8.85 19.30 9.41
N THR A 42 -8.94 17.98 9.51
CA THR A 42 -8.14 17.18 10.46
C THR A 42 -7.02 16.40 9.79
N TYR A 43 -6.91 16.45 8.46
CA TYR A 43 -5.96 15.62 7.69
C TYR A 43 -4.52 15.73 8.19
N GLU A 44 -3.97 16.93 8.25
CA GLU A 44 -2.58 17.14 8.67
C GLU A 44 -2.35 16.67 10.12
N LYS A 45 -3.30 16.94 11.00
CA LYS A 45 -3.24 16.51 12.40
C LYS A 45 -3.29 14.99 12.52
N ASN A 46 -4.19 14.33 11.78
CA ASN A 46 -4.34 12.89 11.79
C ASN A 46 -3.11 12.20 11.17
N TYR A 47 -2.61 12.73 10.04
CA TYR A 47 -1.37 12.25 9.44
C TYR A 47 -0.20 12.31 10.42
N ALA A 48 0.06 13.49 11.00
CA ALA A 48 1.17 13.68 11.94
C ALA A 48 1.02 12.81 13.20
N GLY A 49 -0.19 12.73 13.76
CA GLY A 49 -0.45 11.93 14.96
C GLY A 49 -0.29 10.44 14.74
N ALA A 50 -0.80 9.89 13.64
CA ALA A 50 -0.62 8.49 13.30
C ALA A 50 0.85 8.14 13.05
N LYS A 51 1.58 8.98 12.29
CA LYS A 51 3.02 8.79 12.05
C LYS A 51 3.84 8.86 13.34
N ALA A 52 3.51 9.75 14.27
CA ALA A 52 4.24 9.89 15.54
C ALA A 52 4.25 8.60 16.37
N VAL A 53 3.17 7.81 16.30
CA VAL A 53 3.09 6.50 16.98
C VAL A 53 3.53 5.33 16.09
N GLY A 54 4.01 5.61 14.87
CA GLY A 54 4.41 4.59 13.91
C GLY A 54 3.24 3.72 13.43
N MET A 55 2.05 4.30 13.27
CA MET A 55 0.91 3.61 12.68
C MET A 55 1.02 3.66 11.15
N PRO A 56 0.98 2.51 10.46
CA PRO A 56 0.86 2.47 9.01
C PRO A 56 -0.41 3.16 8.55
N ILE A 57 -0.32 4.01 7.52
CA ILE A 57 -1.46 4.80 7.05
C ILE A 57 -1.61 4.75 5.54
N GLY A 58 -2.85 4.87 5.09
CA GLY A 58 -3.27 5.21 3.73
C GLY A 58 -4.06 6.52 3.72
N ALA A 59 -4.60 6.88 2.57
CA ALA A 59 -5.42 8.07 2.44
C ALA A 59 -6.59 7.85 1.47
N TYR A 60 -7.67 8.62 1.62
CA TYR A 60 -8.75 8.62 0.63
C TYR A 60 -9.23 10.02 0.28
N TYR A 61 -9.83 10.13 -0.88
CA TYR A 61 -10.38 11.35 -1.44
C TYR A 61 -11.77 11.07 -1.98
N ILE A 62 -12.81 11.70 -1.37
CA ILE A 62 -14.20 11.55 -1.81
C ILE A 62 -14.46 12.42 -3.04
N VAL A 63 -15.04 11.82 -4.06
CA VAL A 63 -15.42 12.55 -5.28
C VAL A 63 -16.89 12.95 -5.27
N GLY A 64 -17.18 14.09 -5.86
CA GLY A 64 -18.53 14.63 -5.93
C GLY A 64 -19.45 13.88 -6.91
N PRO A 65 -20.78 14.18 -6.87
CA PRO A 65 -21.78 13.50 -7.68
C PRO A 65 -21.63 13.74 -9.19
N LEU A 66 -20.86 14.75 -9.58
CA LEU A 66 -20.58 15.10 -10.98
C LEU A 66 -19.23 14.55 -11.47
N CYS A 67 -18.54 13.71 -10.70
CA CYS A 67 -17.34 13.00 -11.15
C CYS A 67 -17.74 11.82 -12.04
N ILE A 68 -18.13 12.12 -13.30
CA ILE A 68 -18.76 11.19 -14.23
C ILE A 68 -18.10 11.17 -15.61
N SER A 69 -16.87 11.66 -15.70
CA SER A 69 -16.01 11.55 -16.89
C SER A 69 -14.59 11.23 -16.50
N LYS A 70 -13.82 10.74 -17.47
CA LYS A 70 -12.37 10.50 -17.25
C LYS A 70 -11.64 11.77 -16.85
N GLU A 71 -11.99 12.88 -17.44
CA GLU A 71 -11.43 14.22 -17.21
C GLU A 71 -11.69 14.69 -15.77
N ASP A 72 -12.89 14.43 -15.24
CA ASP A 72 -13.23 14.74 -13.84
C ASP A 72 -12.35 13.93 -12.89
N GLY A 73 -12.22 12.63 -13.12
CA GLY A 73 -11.35 11.75 -12.34
C GLY A 73 -9.88 12.20 -12.35
N ILE A 74 -9.34 12.58 -13.53
CA ILE A 74 -8.00 13.15 -13.66
C ILE A 74 -7.86 14.46 -12.89
N ALA A 75 -8.87 15.33 -12.94
CA ALA A 75 -8.84 16.60 -12.22
C ALA A 75 -8.83 16.40 -10.71
N ASP A 76 -9.64 15.48 -10.19
CA ASP A 76 -9.67 15.14 -8.76
C ASP A 76 -8.37 14.47 -8.30
N ALA A 77 -7.81 13.55 -9.08
CA ALA A 77 -6.51 12.94 -8.80
C ALA A 77 -5.39 13.98 -8.69
N LYS A 78 -5.34 14.96 -9.58
CA LYS A 78 -4.36 16.05 -9.52
C LYS A 78 -4.49 16.92 -8.26
N ARG A 79 -5.69 17.08 -7.74
CA ARG A 79 -5.92 17.78 -6.46
C ARG A 79 -5.48 16.93 -5.29
N PHE A 80 -5.83 15.65 -5.32
CA PHE A 80 -5.39 14.70 -4.31
C PHE A 80 -3.86 14.65 -4.23
N LEU A 81 -3.16 14.55 -5.36
CA LEU A 81 -1.69 14.58 -5.41
C LEU A 81 -1.08 15.80 -4.69
N LYS A 82 -1.69 16.98 -4.83
CA LYS A 82 -1.22 18.19 -4.14
C LYS A 82 -1.37 18.08 -2.61
N ILE A 83 -2.43 17.42 -2.13
CA ILE A 83 -2.64 17.20 -0.69
C ILE A 83 -1.63 16.19 -0.14
N LEU A 84 -1.25 15.19 -0.95
CA LEU A 84 -0.32 14.13 -0.57
C LEU A 84 1.16 14.52 -0.68
N GLU A 85 1.47 15.67 -1.27
CA GLU A 85 2.84 16.09 -1.56
C GLU A 85 3.74 16.05 -0.31
N GLY A 86 4.95 15.47 -0.45
CA GLY A 86 5.94 15.35 0.62
C GLY A 86 5.60 14.32 1.72
N LYS A 87 4.60 13.49 1.52
CA LYS A 87 4.13 12.49 2.49
C LYS A 87 4.37 11.06 2.00
N THR A 88 4.42 10.12 2.94
CA THR A 88 4.57 8.68 2.65
C THR A 88 3.41 7.89 3.26
N PHE A 89 2.97 6.84 2.55
CA PHE A 89 1.83 6.02 2.97
C PHE A 89 2.15 4.53 2.81
N GLU A 90 2.06 3.77 3.88
CA GLU A 90 2.29 2.32 3.88
C GLU A 90 1.09 1.54 3.35
N TYR A 91 -0.09 2.16 3.29
CA TYR A 91 -1.32 1.64 2.72
C TYR A 91 -1.68 2.38 1.43
N PRO A 92 -2.57 1.81 0.60
CA PRO A 92 -2.99 2.44 -0.64
C PRO A 92 -3.63 3.82 -0.44
N VAL A 93 -3.69 4.57 -1.54
CA VAL A 93 -4.54 5.76 -1.63
C VAL A 93 -5.78 5.42 -2.46
N TYR A 94 -6.95 5.92 -2.05
CA TYR A 94 -8.22 5.51 -2.65
C TYR A 94 -9.01 6.70 -3.20
N ILE A 95 -9.62 6.50 -4.39
CA ILE A 95 -10.79 7.27 -4.77
C ILE A 95 -11.99 6.69 -4.03
N ASP A 96 -12.77 7.54 -3.38
CA ASP A 96 -14.03 7.20 -2.72
C ASP A 96 -15.19 7.67 -3.60
N LEU A 97 -15.88 6.70 -4.22
CA LEU A 97 -16.98 6.95 -5.14
C LEU A 97 -18.30 6.38 -4.59
N GLU A 98 -19.13 7.26 -4.03
CA GLU A 98 -20.42 6.86 -3.46
C GLU A 98 -21.57 7.82 -3.77
N LEU A 99 -21.29 8.99 -4.37
CA LEU A 99 -22.26 10.05 -4.57
C LEU A 99 -22.81 10.14 -6.01
N THR A 100 -22.17 9.50 -6.98
CA THR A 100 -22.64 9.50 -8.38
C THR A 100 -23.97 8.76 -8.52
N ALA A 101 -24.78 9.17 -9.49
CA ALA A 101 -26.05 8.49 -9.73
C ALA A 101 -25.84 7.17 -10.50
N PRO A 102 -26.65 6.11 -10.23
CA PRO A 102 -26.56 4.83 -10.96
C PRO A 102 -26.68 4.95 -12.49
N LYS A 103 -27.44 5.91 -13.00
CA LYS A 103 -27.57 6.20 -14.44
C LYS A 103 -26.26 6.62 -15.10
N ASP A 104 -25.32 7.16 -14.33
CA ASP A 104 -24.02 7.67 -14.80
C ASP A 104 -22.90 6.63 -14.69
N LYS A 105 -23.24 5.36 -14.53
CA LYS A 105 -22.36 4.21 -14.27
C LYS A 105 -21.12 4.18 -15.18
N GLN A 106 -21.29 4.38 -16.48
CA GLN A 106 -20.16 4.36 -17.41
C GLN A 106 -19.20 5.53 -17.18
N GLY A 107 -19.74 6.73 -17.02
CA GLY A 107 -18.93 7.92 -16.73
C GLY A 107 -18.23 7.86 -15.37
N ALA A 108 -18.92 7.37 -14.34
CA ALA A 108 -18.32 7.14 -13.02
C ALA A 108 -17.17 6.11 -13.08
N THR A 109 -17.34 5.06 -13.89
CA THR A 109 -16.28 4.07 -14.14
C THR A 109 -15.08 4.71 -14.86
N ASP A 110 -15.33 5.54 -15.88
CA ASP A 110 -14.30 6.28 -16.58
C ASP A 110 -13.54 7.24 -15.65
N ALA A 111 -14.27 7.89 -14.74
CA ALA A 111 -13.68 8.75 -13.72
C ALA A 111 -12.75 7.97 -12.78
N CYS A 112 -13.17 6.81 -12.26
CA CYS A 112 -12.31 5.93 -11.45
C CYS A 112 -11.04 5.53 -12.21
N ILE A 113 -11.15 5.14 -13.47
CA ILE A 113 -10.02 4.77 -14.33
C ILE A 113 -9.07 5.97 -14.51
N GLY A 114 -9.61 7.14 -14.83
CA GLY A 114 -8.84 8.37 -15.00
C GLY A 114 -8.09 8.78 -13.73
N PHE A 115 -8.77 8.67 -12.59
CA PHE A 115 -8.19 8.95 -11.27
C PHE A 115 -7.05 7.96 -10.96
N CYS A 116 -7.31 6.66 -10.98
CA CYS A 116 -6.32 5.65 -10.63
C CYS A 116 -5.10 5.70 -11.56
N GLN A 117 -5.29 5.82 -12.88
CA GLN A 117 -4.19 5.97 -13.83
C GLN A 117 -3.31 7.20 -13.52
N THR A 118 -3.91 8.32 -13.13
CA THR A 118 -3.17 9.54 -12.78
C THR A 118 -2.35 9.34 -11.50
N MET A 119 -2.93 8.68 -10.48
CA MET A 119 -2.23 8.36 -9.24
C MET A 119 -1.09 7.36 -9.46
N GLU A 120 -1.32 6.31 -10.25
CA GLU A 120 -0.30 5.32 -10.59
C GLU A 120 0.87 5.93 -11.37
N GLN A 121 0.60 6.80 -12.34
CA GLN A 121 1.64 7.56 -13.07
C GLN A 121 2.48 8.44 -12.16
N ALA A 122 1.92 8.91 -11.06
CA ALA A 122 2.63 9.68 -10.03
C ALA A 122 3.33 8.78 -8.97
N GLY A 123 3.33 7.46 -9.15
CA GLY A 123 4.00 6.52 -8.27
C GLY A 123 3.20 6.10 -7.04
N TYR A 124 1.88 6.22 -7.07
CA TYR A 124 1.03 5.77 -5.97
C TYR A 124 0.36 4.42 -6.25
N TYR A 125 0.25 3.58 -5.24
CA TYR A 125 -0.62 2.41 -5.24
C TYR A 125 -2.05 2.89 -5.00
N CYS A 126 -2.86 2.90 -6.06
CA CYS A 126 -4.23 3.45 -6.02
C CYS A 126 -5.27 2.33 -6.09
N GLY A 127 -6.33 2.48 -5.29
CA GLY A 127 -7.51 1.62 -5.30
C GLY A 127 -8.81 2.42 -5.33
N ILE A 128 -9.92 1.70 -5.32
CA ILE A 128 -11.27 2.24 -5.40
C ILE A 128 -12.05 1.80 -4.17
N TYR A 129 -12.62 2.79 -3.43
CA TYR A 129 -13.58 2.53 -2.38
C TYR A 129 -15.00 2.78 -2.90
N ALA A 130 -15.88 1.85 -2.59
CA ALA A 130 -17.31 1.96 -2.76
C ALA A 130 -18.04 0.89 -1.93
N SER A 131 -19.36 1.07 -1.73
CA SER A 131 -20.19 0.02 -1.15
C SER A 131 -20.34 -1.18 -2.11
N ASP A 132 -20.50 -2.38 -1.58
CA ASP A 132 -20.62 -3.63 -2.35
C ASP A 132 -21.76 -3.59 -3.38
N ILE A 133 -22.95 -3.17 -2.98
CA ILE A 133 -24.13 -3.13 -3.86
C ILE A 133 -24.37 -1.72 -4.40
N SER A 134 -24.67 -0.75 -3.51
CA SER A 134 -25.02 0.61 -3.94
C SER A 134 -23.87 1.38 -4.62
N GLY A 135 -22.64 0.90 -4.51
CA GLY A 135 -21.45 1.40 -5.17
C GLY A 135 -21.04 0.52 -6.36
N PHE A 136 -20.33 -0.56 -6.08
CA PHE A 136 -19.75 -1.41 -7.14
C PHE A 136 -20.78 -2.04 -8.06
N ALA A 137 -21.93 -2.54 -7.56
CA ALA A 137 -22.92 -3.13 -8.44
C ALA A 137 -23.74 -2.08 -9.19
N ASP A 138 -24.17 -1.02 -8.53
CA ASP A 138 -25.12 -0.07 -9.10
C ASP A 138 -24.44 1.06 -9.89
N ARG A 139 -23.27 1.54 -9.44
CA ARG A 139 -22.60 2.75 -9.96
C ARG A 139 -21.33 2.50 -10.76
N LEU A 140 -20.77 1.28 -10.73
CA LEU A 140 -19.49 0.98 -11.37
C LEU A 140 -19.58 -0.28 -12.23
N ASP A 141 -18.90 -0.27 -13.36
CA ASP A 141 -18.67 -1.43 -14.21
C ASP A 141 -17.43 -2.17 -13.69
N LEU A 142 -17.67 -3.18 -12.83
CA LEU A 142 -16.60 -3.91 -12.12
C LEU A 142 -15.66 -4.67 -13.09
N GLU A 143 -16.15 -5.09 -14.26
CA GLU A 143 -15.32 -5.81 -15.24
C GLU A 143 -14.21 -4.93 -15.80
N ARG A 144 -14.47 -3.63 -15.92
CA ARG A 144 -13.48 -2.65 -16.39
C ARG A 144 -12.48 -2.21 -15.29
N LEU A 145 -12.73 -2.57 -14.04
CA LEU A 145 -11.94 -2.17 -12.87
C LEU A 145 -11.09 -3.29 -12.30
N THR A 146 -10.91 -4.39 -13.03
CA THR A 146 -10.18 -5.58 -12.55
C THR A 146 -8.72 -5.31 -12.23
N ALA A 147 -8.09 -4.33 -12.85
CA ALA A 147 -6.70 -3.95 -12.63
C ALA A 147 -6.46 -3.22 -11.29
N TYR A 148 -7.51 -2.65 -10.70
CA TYR A 148 -7.38 -1.83 -9.50
C TYR A 148 -7.80 -2.61 -8.25
N ASP A 149 -7.16 -2.32 -7.14
CA ASP A 149 -7.56 -2.84 -5.83
C ASP A 149 -8.88 -2.23 -5.37
N LYS A 150 -9.60 -2.98 -4.53
CA LYS A 150 -10.91 -2.58 -4.02
C LYS A 150 -10.91 -2.57 -2.51
N TRP A 151 -11.40 -1.47 -1.97
CA TRP A 151 -11.81 -1.34 -0.58
C TRP A 151 -13.35 -1.29 -0.56
N VAL A 152 -13.97 -2.34 -0.04
CA VAL A 152 -15.40 -2.59 -0.19
C VAL A 152 -16.12 -2.36 1.13
N ALA A 153 -17.11 -1.48 1.13
CA ALA A 153 -17.98 -1.31 2.29
C ALA A 153 -19.18 -2.26 2.23
N ARG A 154 -19.33 -3.05 3.26
CA ARG A 154 -20.51 -3.86 3.54
C ARG A 154 -20.58 -4.21 5.01
N TYR A 155 -21.58 -3.70 5.69
CA TYR A 155 -21.70 -3.85 7.14
C TYR A 155 -22.32 -5.17 7.55
N GLY A 156 -21.74 -5.81 8.57
CA GLY A 156 -22.24 -7.01 9.22
C GLY A 156 -21.95 -8.34 8.50
N SER A 157 -21.79 -8.35 7.18
CA SER A 157 -21.45 -9.56 6.41
C SER A 157 -20.43 -9.26 5.32
N LYS A 158 -19.64 -10.26 4.93
CA LYS A 158 -18.65 -10.10 3.84
C LYS A 158 -19.29 -9.66 2.53
N PRO A 159 -18.54 -8.90 1.68
CA PRO A 159 -18.99 -8.51 0.35
C PRO A 159 -19.48 -9.70 -0.47
N GLN A 160 -20.59 -9.50 -1.20
CA GLN A 160 -21.25 -10.55 -1.95
C GLN A 160 -21.18 -10.32 -3.47
N TYR A 161 -21.16 -9.10 -3.91
CA TYR A 161 -21.02 -8.76 -5.33
C TYR A 161 -19.55 -8.73 -5.72
N VAL A 162 -18.71 -7.98 -5.01
CA VAL A 162 -17.27 -7.92 -5.23
C VAL A 162 -16.61 -9.15 -4.59
N LYS A 163 -16.06 -10.06 -5.41
CA LYS A 163 -15.46 -11.32 -4.94
C LYS A 163 -13.98 -11.19 -4.59
N THR A 164 -13.28 -10.25 -5.21
CA THR A 164 -11.84 -10.02 -4.99
C THR A 164 -11.62 -8.60 -4.54
N TYR A 165 -11.13 -8.43 -3.33
CA TYR A 165 -10.85 -7.13 -2.70
C TYR A 165 -9.68 -7.27 -1.72
N GLY A 166 -8.91 -6.19 -1.56
CA GLY A 166 -7.80 -6.15 -0.63
C GLY A 166 -8.20 -5.64 0.75
N MET A 167 -9.31 -4.90 0.85
CA MET A 167 -9.79 -4.32 2.11
C MET A 167 -11.32 -4.35 2.19
N TRP A 168 -11.83 -4.57 3.40
CA TRP A 168 -13.25 -4.60 3.72
C TRP A 168 -13.58 -3.67 4.89
N GLN A 169 -14.44 -2.68 4.66
CA GLN A 169 -15.05 -1.88 5.71
C GLN A 169 -16.30 -2.60 6.20
N TYR A 170 -16.24 -3.14 7.43
CA TYR A 170 -17.28 -4.05 7.93
C TYR A 170 -18.23 -3.42 8.94
N SER A 171 -17.96 -2.22 9.41
CA SER A 171 -18.80 -1.48 10.37
C SER A 171 -18.60 0.02 10.23
N SER A 172 -19.65 0.79 10.43
CA SER A 172 -19.62 2.26 10.56
C SER A 172 -19.92 2.74 11.99
N THR A 173 -19.99 1.82 12.95
CA THR A 173 -20.40 2.11 14.34
C THR A 173 -19.41 1.57 15.36
N GLY A 174 -18.15 1.41 14.96
CA GLY A 174 -17.08 0.91 15.81
C GLY A 174 -16.80 1.82 17.01
N LYS A 175 -16.25 1.22 18.04
CA LYS A 175 -15.73 1.93 19.22
C LYS A 175 -14.28 1.53 19.40
N VAL A 176 -13.40 2.53 19.39
CA VAL A 176 -11.95 2.35 19.55
C VAL A 176 -11.47 3.32 20.63
N GLN A 177 -10.64 2.84 21.53
CA GLN A 177 -10.08 3.70 22.58
C GLN A 177 -9.25 4.82 21.94
N GLY A 178 -9.42 6.03 22.44
CA GLY A 178 -8.78 7.22 21.88
C GLY A 178 -9.60 7.96 20.83
N ILE A 179 -10.79 7.44 20.45
CA ILE A 179 -11.73 8.09 19.54
C ILE A 179 -13.07 8.25 20.27
N GLY A 180 -13.57 9.49 20.38
CA GLY A 180 -14.83 9.79 21.08
C GLY A 180 -16.07 9.37 20.29
N PRO A 181 -16.25 9.81 19.03
CA PRO A 181 -17.33 9.38 18.15
C PRO A 181 -17.21 7.93 17.70
N ALA A 182 -18.26 7.41 17.04
CA ALA A 182 -18.16 6.16 16.29
C ALA A 182 -17.12 6.29 15.16
N VAL A 183 -16.50 5.17 14.82
CA VAL A 183 -15.47 5.10 13.77
C VAL A 183 -15.73 3.89 12.89
N ASP A 184 -15.38 4.02 11.62
CA ASP A 184 -15.44 2.93 10.65
C ASP A 184 -14.34 1.91 10.95
N LEU A 185 -14.69 0.62 10.81
CA LEU A 185 -13.79 -0.49 11.09
C LEU A 185 -13.50 -1.28 9.82
N ASP A 186 -12.20 -1.55 9.60
CA ASP A 186 -11.68 -2.17 8.41
C ASP A 186 -10.92 -3.47 8.70
N GLU A 187 -10.91 -4.34 7.71
CA GLU A 187 -10.06 -5.52 7.67
C GLU A 187 -9.26 -5.55 6.37
N SER A 188 -7.93 -5.56 6.48
CA SER A 188 -7.03 -5.69 5.32
C SER A 188 -6.57 -7.14 5.18
N TYR A 189 -6.62 -7.65 3.94
CA TYR A 189 -6.22 -9.01 3.55
C TYR A 189 -4.89 -9.05 2.80
N MET A 190 -4.30 -7.88 2.50
CA MET A 190 -3.04 -7.74 1.79
C MET A 190 -1.96 -7.17 2.70
N ASP A 191 -0.71 -7.56 2.48
CA ASP A 191 0.44 -6.90 3.10
C ASP A 191 0.85 -5.67 2.26
N TYR A 192 0.05 -4.62 2.37
CA TYR A 192 0.30 -3.37 1.65
C TYR A 192 1.64 -2.72 2.00
N PRO A 193 2.07 -2.68 3.29
CA PRO A 193 3.36 -2.12 3.64
C PRO A 193 4.54 -2.76 2.89
N GLU A 194 4.54 -4.09 2.76
CA GLU A 194 5.57 -4.80 2.00
C GLU A 194 5.47 -4.48 0.50
N ILE A 195 4.26 -4.58 -0.08
CA ILE A 195 4.04 -4.33 -1.51
C ILE A 195 4.48 -2.90 -1.90
N ILE A 196 4.09 -1.92 -1.11
CA ILE A 196 4.31 -0.49 -1.40
C ILE A 196 5.79 -0.14 -1.24
N LYS A 197 6.42 -0.55 -0.14
CA LYS A 197 7.83 -0.23 0.13
C LYS A 197 8.78 -0.94 -0.82
N SER A 198 8.56 -2.23 -1.10
CA SER A 198 9.42 -2.99 -2.03
C SER A 198 9.40 -2.44 -3.46
N LYS A 199 8.28 -1.83 -3.86
CA LYS A 199 8.13 -1.19 -5.17
C LYS A 199 8.54 0.28 -5.19
N GLY A 200 8.79 0.91 -4.04
CA GLY A 200 9.10 2.34 -3.94
C GLY A 200 7.92 3.22 -4.33
N LEU A 201 6.69 2.86 -3.90
CA LEU A 201 5.47 3.61 -4.17
C LEU A 201 5.08 4.51 -3.00
N ASN A 202 4.05 5.35 -3.17
CA ASN A 202 3.46 6.19 -2.14
C ASN A 202 4.46 7.09 -1.41
N GLY A 203 5.43 7.65 -2.14
CA GLY A 203 6.47 8.52 -1.59
C GLY A 203 7.68 7.80 -1.00
N PHE A 204 7.72 6.46 -1.01
CA PHE A 204 8.91 5.70 -0.65
C PHE A 204 9.88 5.61 -1.83
N THR A 205 11.18 5.54 -1.51
CA THR A 205 12.21 5.19 -2.51
C THR A 205 12.28 3.68 -2.66
N LYS A 206 12.46 3.20 -3.90
CA LYS A 206 12.69 1.78 -4.12
C LYS A 206 13.97 1.35 -3.40
N PRO A 207 13.96 0.26 -2.63
CA PRO A 207 15.18 -0.28 -2.03
C PRO A 207 16.23 -0.56 -3.11
N GLU A 208 17.47 -0.21 -2.85
CA GLU A 208 18.57 -0.66 -3.70
C GLU A 208 18.64 -2.19 -3.66
N PRO A 209 18.89 -2.85 -4.79
CA PRO A 209 19.10 -4.29 -4.78
C PRO A 209 20.24 -4.61 -3.83
N VAL A 210 20.01 -5.51 -2.88
CA VAL A 210 21.08 -6.03 -2.03
C VAL A 210 22.13 -6.63 -2.97
N PRO A 211 23.40 -6.20 -2.91
CA PRO A 211 24.44 -6.79 -3.72
C PRO A 211 24.41 -8.32 -3.52
N GLU A 212 24.35 -9.06 -4.61
CA GLU A 212 24.52 -10.52 -4.51
C GLU A 212 25.79 -10.79 -3.72
N PRO A 213 25.76 -11.74 -2.74
CA PRO A 213 26.95 -12.11 -2.01
C PRO A 213 28.03 -12.45 -3.04
N GLN A 214 29.12 -11.67 -3.05
CA GLN A 214 30.25 -11.97 -3.90
C GLN A 214 30.65 -13.43 -3.59
N PRO A 215 30.84 -14.27 -4.62
CA PRO A 215 31.31 -15.61 -4.39
C PRO A 215 32.58 -15.50 -3.53
N GLU A 216 32.60 -16.22 -2.41
CA GLU A 216 33.81 -16.28 -1.57
C GLU A 216 35.00 -16.53 -2.49
N PRO A 217 36.11 -15.78 -2.34
CA PRO A 217 37.28 -16.01 -3.14
C PRO A 217 37.64 -17.50 -3.01
N ALA A 218 37.73 -18.19 -4.15
CA ALA A 218 38.04 -19.59 -4.18
C ALA A 218 39.27 -19.81 -3.26
N LYS A 219 39.13 -20.64 -2.23
CA LYS A 219 40.26 -21.00 -1.36
C LYS A 219 41.35 -21.56 -2.29
N LEU A 220 42.46 -20.84 -2.36
CA LEU A 220 43.60 -21.37 -3.10
C LEU A 220 44.02 -22.72 -2.49
N PRO A 221 44.30 -23.73 -3.32
CA PRO A 221 44.72 -25.04 -2.84
C PRO A 221 45.95 -24.90 -1.95
N LYS A 222 45.97 -25.57 -0.82
CA LYS A 222 47.17 -25.67 0.01
C LYS A 222 48.15 -26.59 -0.67
N ILE A 223 49.25 -26.06 -1.19
CA ILE A 223 50.32 -26.80 -1.83
C ILE A 223 51.48 -26.90 -0.88
N ASN A 224 51.82 -28.10 -0.44
CA ASN A 224 53.06 -28.41 0.32
C ASN A 224 53.98 -29.23 -0.59
N ILE A 225 55.21 -28.74 -0.78
CA ILE A 225 56.20 -29.42 -1.60
C ILE A 225 57.34 -29.86 -0.65
N SER A 226 57.68 -31.12 -0.65
CA SER A 226 58.81 -31.66 0.08
C SER A 226 59.77 -32.34 -0.91
N ILE A 227 61.04 -31.95 -0.83
CA ILE A 227 62.12 -32.54 -1.65
C ILE A 227 63.16 -33.14 -0.67
N TYR A 228 63.45 -34.39 -0.81
CA TYR A 228 64.50 -35.08 -0.04
C TYR A 228 65.27 -35.99 -0.97
N GLU A 229 66.62 -35.76 -1.04
CA GLU A 229 67.50 -36.41 -2.01
C GLU A 229 66.98 -36.23 -3.44
N SER A 230 66.81 -37.32 -4.21
CA SER A 230 66.31 -37.30 -5.58
C SER A 230 64.80 -37.59 -5.65
N LYS A 231 64.03 -37.34 -4.56
CA LYS A 231 62.57 -37.57 -4.50
C LYS A 231 61.82 -36.30 -4.20
N PHE A 232 60.67 -36.15 -4.82
CA PHE A 232 59.75 -35.07 -4.45
C PHE A 232 58.40 -35.62 -4.00
N SER A 233 57.72 -34.85 -3.16
CA SER A 233 56.37 -35.09 -2.76
C SER A 233 55.62 -33.76 -2.76
N ILE A 234 54.47 -33.71 -3.43
CA ILE A 234 53.59 -32.54 -3.50
C ILE A 234 52.26 -32.96 -2.87
N LEU A 235 51.82 -32.24 -1.87
CA LEU A 235 50.49 -32.38 -1.29
C LEU A 235 49.61 -31.22 -1.72
N ILE A 236 48.54 -31.49 -2.44
CA ILE A 236 47.53 -30.52 -2.87
C ILE A 236 46.19 -30.95 -2.28
N ASP A 237 45.64 -30.16 -1.37
CA ASP A 237 44.36 -30.44 -0.71
C ASP A 237 44.19 -31.89 -0.26
N ASP A 238 45.17 -32.42 0.50
CA ASP A 238 45.26 -33.79 1.05
C ASP A 238 45.48 -34.90 -0.01
N HIS A 239 45.69 -34.59 -1.30
CA HIS A 239 46.12 -35.53 -2.30
C HIS A 239 47.63 -35.49 -2.46
N GLN A 240 48.29 -36.65 -2.27
CA GLN A 240 49.75 -36.77 -2.35
C GLN A 240 50.18 -37.27 -3.75
N TYR A 241 51.13 -36.55 -4.34
CA TYR A 241 51.83 -36.91 -5.57
C TYR A 241 53.30 -37.07 -5.24
N SER A 242 53.95 -38.07 -5.75
CA SER A 242 55.37 -38.32 -5.52
C SER A 242 56.06 -38.87 -6.76
N GLY A 243 57.35 -38.59 -6.89
CA GLY A 243 58.17 -39.02 -8.04
C GLY A 243 59.68 -38.94 -7.70
N LEU A 244 60.47 -39.33 -8.69
CA LEU A 244 61.95 -39.15 -8.71
C LEU A 244 62.28 -37.89 -9.49
N LEU A 245 63.27 -37.15 -9.05
CA LEU A 245 63.91 -36.10 -9.83
C LEU A 245 64.96 -36.81 -10.74
N ASP A 246 64.76 -36.74 -12.03
CA ASP A 246 65.78 -37.19 -13.00
C ASP A 246 66.94 -36.17 -13.02
N ASP A 247 68.20 -36.71 -13.05
CA ASP A 247 69.43 -35.92 -13.11
C ASP A 247 69.56 -35.09 -14.39
#